data_0c1f0d4f7c5c0d7e2a7de2ae625b42bf
#
_entry.id   0c1f0d4f7c5c0d7e2a7de2ae625b42bf
#
_cell.length_a   1.000
_cell.length_b   1.000
_cell.length_c   1.000
_cell.angle_alpha   90.00
_cell.angle_beta   90.00
_cell.angle_gamma   90.00
#
_symmetry.space_group_name_H-M   'P 1'
#
loop_
_entity.id
_entity.type
_entity.pdbx_description
1 polymer ?
#
loop_
_entity_poly.entity_id
_entity_poly.type
_entity_poly.pdbx_seq_one_letter_code
_entity_poly.pdbx_strand_id
1 'polypeptide(L)'
;MFYVEDNNFLTQQQIEFINNIFVDKQMPFYYQQDSVKGDNVSFLAHIIKDRPEFSKDKTNVNSHIYYPPFRDILISFCKKNKIMFNEILRIAVNITYNNGAETCPIHNDHDYPHKQLLLYLNNPLDKQSKTVVLDDDKKTILKEIIPERFKGICFDNKPHYHHYPKMGERIVAVYTFR
;
A
#
# COMPACT_ATOMS: atom_id res chain seq x y z
N MET A 1 -13.51 -12.89 7.00
CA MET A 1 -12.45 -11.91 6.64
C MET A 1 -12.59 -10.68 7.53
N PHE A 2 -11.51 -10.29 8.20
CA PHE A 2 -11.42 -8.96 8.80
C PHE A 2 -11.32 -7.91 7.69
N TYR A 3 -12.08 -6.82 7.77
CA TYR A 3 -12.04 -5.72 6.81
C TYR A 3 -12.51 -4.43 7.48
N VAL A 4 -11.74 -3.36 7.30
CA VAL A 4 -12.07 -2.01 7.77
C VAL A 4 -11.75 -1.02 6.65
N GLU A 5 -12.65 -0.07 6.42
CA GLU A 5 -12.46 1.07 5.52
C GLU A 5 -12.70 2.36 6.31
N ASP A 6 -11.78 3.32 6.19
CA ASP A 6 -11.85 4.61 6.88
C ASP A 6 -11.20 5.70 6.00
N ASN A 7 -11.92 6.76 5.74
CA ASN A 7 -11.47 7.93 4.95
C ASN A 7 -11.24 9.18 5.81
N ASN A 8 -11.29 9.06 7.15
CA ASN A 8 -11.22 10.20 8.06
C ASN A 8 -10.33 9.92 9.29
N PHE A 9 -9.25 9.15 9.14
CA PHE A 9 -8.36 8.79 10.25
C PHE A 9 -7.08 9.65 10.29
N LEU A 10 -6.76 10.34 9.21
CA LEU A 10 -5.59 11.21 9.14
C LEU A 10 -5.80 12.50 9.92
N THR A 11 -4.77 12.91 10.66
CA THR A 11 -4.71 14.26 11.24
C THR A 11 -4.40 15.29 10.18
N GLN A 12 -4.70 16.56 10.45
CA GLN A 12 -4.37 17.67 9.54
C GLN A 12 -2.86 17.72 9.24
N GLN A 13 -2.00 17.50 10.22
CA GLN A 13 -0.55 17.44 10.03
C GLN A 13 -0.10 16.31 9.11
N GLN A 14 -0.75 15.14 9.20
CA GLN A 14 -0.46 14.01 8.30
C GLN A 14 -0.90 14.30 6.87
N ILE A 15 -2.04 14.97 6.69
CA ILE A 15 -2.52 15.42 5.38
C ILE A 15 -1.54 16.42 4.76
N GLU A 16 -1.09 17.40 5.53
CA GLU A 16 -0.10 18.40 5.10
C GLU A 16 1.24 17.74 4.74
N PHE A 17 1.72 16.81 5.57
CA PHE A 17 2.92 16.04 5.27
C PHE A 17 2.80 15.29 3.93
N ILE A 18 1.70 14.55 3.72
CA ILE A 18 1.46 13.82 2.46
C ILE A 18 1.42 14.80 1.27
N ASN A 19 0.76 15.94 1.43
CA ASN A 19 0.70 16.94 0.37
C ASN A 19 2.11 17.45 0.01
N ASN A 20 2.90 17.81 1.01
CA ASN A 20 4.21 18.40 0.81
C ASN A 20 5.18 17.45 0.10
N ILE A 21 5.23 16.16 0.49
CA ILE A 21 6.14 15.21 -0.14
C ILE A 21 5.84 14.97 -1.63
N PHE A 22 4.59 15.14 -2.08
CA PHE A 22 4.21 14.98 -3.48
C PHE A 22 4.26 16.31 -4.25
N VAL A 23 3.83 17.43 -3.66
CA VAL A 23 3.89 18.75 -4.31
C VAL A 23 5.34 19.20 -4.51
N ASP A 24 6.17 19.06 -3.48
CA ASP A 24 7.57 19.48 -3.52
C ASP A 24 8.49 18.43 -4.16
N LYS A 25 7.95 17.32 -4.62
CA LYS A 25 8.69 16.21 -5.23
C LYS A 25 9.88 15.73 -4.38
N GLN A 26 9.71 15.76 -3.07
CA GLN A 26 10.80 15.44 -2.13
C GLN A 26 11.05 13.94 -1.97
N MET A 27 10.03 13.10 -2.20
CA MET A 27 10.17 11.66 -2.07
C MET A 27 10.72 11.06 -3.37
N PRO A 28 11.93 10.47 -3.34
CA PRO A 28 12.48 9.78 -4.51
C PRO A 28 11.75 8.45 -4.73
N PHE A 29 11.55 8.07 -5.99
CA PHE A 29 11.02 6.77 -6.37
C PHE A 29 12.02 6.01 -7.21
N TYR A 30 12.07 4.70 -7.01
CA TYR A 30 13.00 3.81 -7.68
C TYR A 30 12.25 2.83 -8.56
N TYR A 31 12.78 2.58 -9.74
CA TYR A 31 12.25 1.60 -10.69
C TYR A 31 12.31 0.19 -10.09
N GLN A 32 11.19 -0.51 -10.15
CA GLN A 32 11.07 -1.92 -9.84
C GLN A 32 10.71 -2.65 -11.13
N GLN A 33 11.48 -3.67 -11.49
CA GLN A 33 11.25 -4.42 -12.71
C GLN A 33 9.98 -5.28 -12.63
N ASP A 34 9.74 -5.88 -11.47
CA ASP A 34 8.65 -6.83 -11.25
C ASP A 34 7.73 -6.35 -10.12
N SER A 35 6.43 -6.45 -10.29
CA SER A 35 5.46 -6.26 -9.21
C SER A 35 5.36 -7.51 -8.34
N VAL A 36 5.42 -8.68 -8.97
CA VAL A 36 5.62 -10.00 -8.37
C VAL A 36 6.77 -10.67 -9.12
N LYS A 37 7.65 -11.35 -8.42
CA LYS A 37 8.88 -11.94 -8.98
C LYS A 37 8.65 -12.64 -10.31
N GLY A 38 9.26 -12.10 -11.37
CA GLY A 38 9.27 -12.68 -12.72
C GLY A 38 8.07 -12.35 -13.59
N ASP A 39 7.22 -11.40 -13.18
CA ASP A 39 6.06 -10.97 -13.99
C ASP A 39 6.43 -9.92 -15.07
N ASN A 40 7.61 -9.32 -14.98
CA ASN A 40 8.09 -8.24 -15.85
C ASN A 40 7.15 -7.02 -15.91
N VAL A 41 6.34 -6.81 -14.87
CA VAL A 41 5.42 -5.68 -14.79
C VAL A 41 6.00 -4.61 -13.88
N SER A 42 6.56 -3.59 -14.50
CA SER A 42 7.29 -2.55 -13.79
C SER A 42 6.38 -1.54 -13.08
N PHE A 43 6.91 -1.00 -11.99
CA PHE A 43 6.30 0.11 -11.24
C PHE A 43 7.40 0.94 -10.55
N LEU A 44 7.02 2.03 -9.91
CA LEU A 44 7.93 2.84 -9.10
C LEU A 44 7.61 2.64 -7.62
N ALA A 45 8.64 2.51 -6.79
CA ALA A 45 8.45 2.36 -5.34
C ALA A 45 9.46 3.18 -4.54
N HIS A 46 9.01 3.66 -3.37
CA HIS A 46 9.88 4.08 -2.28
C HIS A 46 9.67 3.13 -1.11
N ILE A 47 10.63 2.25 -0.87
CA ILE A 47 10.58 1.31 0.24
C ILE A 47 11.12 2.01 1.49
N ILE A 48 10.21 2.34 2.43
CA ILE A 48 10.53 3.04 3.68
C ILE A 48 11.05 2.07 4.73
N LYS A 49 10.36 0.95 4.90
CA LYS A 49 10.76 -0.20 5.72
C LYS A 49 10.58 -1.46 4.89
N ASP A 50 11.65 -2.21 4.72
CA ASP A 50 11.63 -3.44 3.92
C ASP A 50 11.08 -4.62 4.70
N ARG A 51 10.73 -5.68 3.98
CA ARG A 51 10.30 -6.95 4.55
C ARG A 51 11.43 -7.59 5.36
N PRO A 52 11.11 -8.24 6.48
CA PRO A 52 12.13 -8.90 7.31
C PRO A 52 13.00 -9.91 6.53
N GLU A 53 12.42 -10.56 5.52
CA GLU A 53 13.07 -11.58 4.70
C GLU A 53 14.16 -11.02 3.77
N PHE A 54 14.08 -9.73 3.44
CA PHE A 54 15.00 -9.08 2.49
C PHE A 54 16.04 -8.19 3.17
N SER A 55 15.91 -7.95 4.46
CA SER A 55 16.79 -7.05 5.16
C SER A 55 18.01 -7.75 5.74
N LYS A 56 19.15 -7.08 5.64
CA LYS A 56 20.42 -7.52 6.24
C LYS A 56 20.56 -7.09 7.71
N ASP A 57 19.78 -6.13 8.14
CA ASP A 57 19.77 -5.63 9.51
C ASP A 57 18.42 -5.83 10.20
N LYS A 58 18.41 -5.77 11.53
CA LYS A 58 17.19 -6.03 12.34
C LYS A 58 16.16 -4.89 12.26
N THR A 59 16.53 -3.70 11.81
CA THR A 59 15.63 -2.55 11.77
C THR A 59 14.80 -2.52 10.50
N ASN A 60 15.37 -2.97 9.39
CA ASN A 60 14.78 -3.00 8.06
C ASN A 60 14.31 -1.62 7.56
N VAL A 61 14.78 -0.53 8.17
CA VAL A 61 14.40 0.83 7.81
C VAL A 61 15.35 1.38 6.77
N ASN A 62 14.85 1.54 5.54
CA ASN A 62 15.63 2.05 4.42
C ASN A 62 15.58 3.59 4.34
N SER A 63 14.54 4.20 4.89
CA SER A 63 14.38 5.65 4.86
C SER A 63 14.02 6.20 6.24
N HIS A 64 15.03 6.65 6.98
CA HIS A 64 14.88 7.17 8.34
C HIS A 64 14.05 8.48 8.40
N ILE A 65 14.06 9.28 7.34
CA ILE A 65 13.29 10.54 7.28
C ILE A 65 11.79 10.25 7.15
N TYR A 66 11.41 9.29 6.32
CA TYR A 66 9.99 8.99 6.05
C TYR A 66 9.40 7.96 7.02
N TYR A 67 10.22 7.15 7.68
CA TYR A 67 9.72 6.11 8.57
C TYR A 67 8.84 6.63 9.71
N PRO A 68 9.25 7.66 10.51
CA PRO A 68 8.42 8.15 11.60
C PRO A 68 7.04 8.65 11.16
N PRO A 69 6.91 9.56 10.16
CA PRO A 69 5.61 10.05 9.76
C PRO A 69 4.70 8.97 9.16
N PHE A 70 5.24 8.04 8.36
CA PHE A 70 4.43 6.93 7.82
C PHE A 70 4.04 5.92 8.90
N ARG A 71 4.91 5.63 9.88
CA ARG A 71 4.57 4.83 11.06
C ARG A 71 3.40 5.46 11.83
N ASP A 72 3.45 6.76 12.06
CA ASP A 72 2.44 7.48 12.83
C ASP A 72 1.08 7.52 12.10
N ILE A 73 1.07 7.49 10.77
CA ILE A 73 -0.15 7.29 9.95
C ILE A 73 -0.77 5.92 10.23
N LEU A 74 0.01 4.85 10.24
CA LEU A 74 -0.48 3.52 10.62
C LEU A 74 -1.05 3.49 12.03
N ILE A 75 -0.34 4.10 12.98
CA ILE A 75 -0.80 4.20 14.38
C ILE A 75 -2.15 4.94 14.45
N SER A 76 -2.32 6.04 13.73
CA SER A 76 -3.58 6.80 13.69
C SER A 76 -4.74 5.93 13.18
N PHE A 77 -4.53 5.20 12.08
CA PHE A 77 -5.52 4.29 11.53
C PHE A 77 -5.88 3.19 12.54
N CYS A 78 -4.88 2.51 13.07
CA CYS A 78 -5.09 1.40 13.99
C CYS A 78 -5.76 1.84 15.30
N LYS A 79 -5.33 2.98 15.88
CA LYS A 79 -5.94 3.55 17.08
C LYS A 79 -7.42 3.89 16.88
N LYS A 80 -7.75 4.58 15.80
CA LYS A 80 -9.14 4.96 15.49
C LYS A 80 -10.04 3.73 15.30
N ASN A 81 -9.53 2.72 14.61
CA ASN A 81 -10.30 1.52 14.25
C ASN A 81 -10.14 0.37 15.25
N LYS A 82 -9.50 0.60 16.41
CA LYS A 82 -9.31 -0.38 17.50
C LYS A 82 -8.58 -1.65 17.04
N ILE A 83 -7.61 -1.49 16.14
CA ILE A 83 -6.78 -2.58 15.62
C ILE A 83 -5.50 -2.63 16.47
N MET A 84 -5.26 -3.76 17.09
CA MET A 84 -3.99 -4.00 17.81
C MET A 84 -2.94 -4.58 16.87
N PHE A 85 -1.70 -4.18 17.06
CA PHE A 85 -0.54 -4.75 16.39
C PHE A 85 0.71 -4.61 17.25
N ASN A 86 1.69 -5.49 17.04
CA ASN A 86 2.95 -5.51 17.80
C ASN A 86 4.16 -5.20 16.91
N GLU A 87 4.04 -5.44 15.61
CA GLU A 87 5.17 -5.33 14.69
C GLU A 87 4.72 -4.77 13.34
N ILE A 88 5.51 -3.85 12.80
CA ILE A 88 5.39 -3.38 11.41
C ILE A 88 6.38 -4.19 10.58
N LEU A 89 5.85 -4.90 9.57
CA LEU A 89 6.65 -5.77 8.69
C LEU A 89 7.20 -5.00 7.50
N ARG A 90 6.37 -4.14 6.88
CA ARG A 90 6.74 -3.35 5.69
C ARG A 90 6.01 -2.01 5.67
N ILE A 91 6.69 -1.00 5.12
CA ILE A 91 6.08 0.26 4.69
C ILE A 91 6.69 0.62 3.33
N ALA A 92 5.86 0.80 2.32
CA ALA A 92 6.30 1.28 1.00
C ALA A 92 5.26 2.20 0.37
N VAL A 93 5.69 3.14 -0.44
CA VAL A 93 4.81 3.92 -1.33
C VAL A 93 5.05 3.45 -2.75
N ASN A 94 4.00 2.97 -3.40
CA ASN A 94 4.04 2.45 -4.75
C ASN A 94 3.29 3.40 -5.70
N ILE A 95 3.88 3.65 -6.87
CA ILE A 95 3.25 4.35 -7.99
C ILE A 95 3.09 3.33 -9.12
N THR A 96 1.85 3.08 -9.52
CA THR A 96 1.52 2.26 -10.67
C THR A 96 0.89 3.13 -11.75
N TYR A 97 1.21 2.83 -13.00
CA TYR A 97 0.81 3.59 -14.19
C TYR A 97 0.43 2.61 -15.31
N ASN A 98 -0.05 3.14 -16.42
CA ASN A 98 -0.33 2.30 -17.58
C ASN A 98 0.98 1.72 -18.14
N ASN A 99 1.13 0.41 -18.00
CA ASN A 99 2.29 -0.36 -18.49
C ASN A 99 1.89 -1.43 -19.52
N GLY A 100 0.65 -1.36 -20.02
CA GLY A 100 0.09 -2.32 -20.99
C GLY A 100 -0.57 -3.54 -20.36
N ALA A 101 -0.37 -3.81 -19.06
CA ALA A 101 -1.07 -4.85 -18.34
C ALA A 101 -2.43 -4.35 -17.82
N GLU A 102 -3.42 -5.24 -17.75
CA GLU A 102 -4.73 -4.91 -17.20
C GLU A 102 -4.71 -4.95 -15.66
N THR A 103 -4.11 -5.98 -15.10
CA THR A 103 -4.02 -6.18 -13.63
C THR A 103 -2.63 -6.66 -13.24
N CYS A 104 -2.24 -6.39 -12.00
CA CYS A 104 -1.12 -7.11 -11.42
C CYS A 104 -1.51 -8.57 -11.12
N PRO A 105 -0.53 -9.49 -11.03
CA PRO A 105 -0.80 -10.87 -10.63
C PRO A 105 -1.45 -10.96 -9.25
N ILE A 106 -2.31 -11.98 -9.06
CA ILE A 106 -2.89 -12.28 -7.75
C ILE A 106 -1.77 -12.73 -6.80
N HIS A 107 -1.63 -12.05 -5.67
CA HIS A 107 -0.58 -12.33 -4.69
C HIS A 107 -1.05 -12.10 -3.26
N ASN A 108 -0.26 -12.60 -2.31
CA ASN A 108 -0.24 -12.20 -0.92
C ASN A 108 1.07 -11.45 -0.66
N ASP A 109 1.07 -10.47 0.24
CA ASP A 109 2.30 -9.72 0.56
C ASP A 109 3.34 -10.55 1.31
N HIS A 110 2.89 -11.53 2.13
CA HIS A 110 3.75 -12.49 2.85
C HIS A 110 3.07 -13.86 2.90
N ASP A 111 3.87 -14.91 3.09
CA ASP A 111 3.41 -16.30 3.20
C ASP A 111 2.91 -16.67 4.61
N TYR A 112 2.91 -15.72 5.53
CA TYR A 112 2.48 -15.90 6.93
C TYR A 112 1.38 -14.91 7.32
N PRO A 113 0.63 -15.18 8.41
CA PRO A 113 -0.48 -14.32 8.85
C PRO A 113 -0.02 -12.90 9.15
N HIS A 114 -0.70 -11.94 8.57
CA HIS A 114 -0.50 -10.50 8.79
C HIS A 114 -1.79 -9.73 8.46
N LYS A 115 -1.81 -8.46 8.80
CA LYS A 115 -2.77 -7.49 8.28
C LYS A 115 -2.06 -6.57 7.32
N GLN A 116 -2.80 -6.03 6.37
CA GLN A 116 -2.28 -4.95 5.52
C GLN A 116 -3.22 -3.77 5.53
N LEU A 117 -2.63 -2.58 5.49
CA LEU A 117 -3.32 -1.32 5.25
C LEU A 117 -2.85 -0.77 3.91
N LEU A 118 -3.79 -0.49 3.02
CA LEU A 118 -3.55 0.31 1.82
C LEU A 118 -4.13 1.70 2.05
N LEU A 119 -3.29 2.72 1.96
CA LEU A 119 -3.71 4.12 2.01
C LEU A 119 -3.55 4.73 0.62
N TYR A 120 -4.65 5.11 -0.02
CA TYR A 120 -4.61 5.78 -1.32
C TYR A 120 -4.20 7.25 -1.15
N LEU A 121 -3.16 7.66 -1.87
CA LEU A 121 -2.54 8.99 -1.71
C LEU A 121 -2.98 9.99 -2.79
N ASN A 122 -3.62 9.51 -3.86
CA ASN A 122 -4.22 10.34 -4.89
C ASN A 122 -5.63 9.85 -5.28
N ASN A 123 -6.33 10.67 -6.05
CA ASN A 123 -7.52 10.25 -6.79
C ASN A 123 -7.03 9.88 -8.20
N PRO A 124 -6.96 8.60 -8.56
CA PRO A 124 -6.61 8.23 -9.92
C PRO A 124 -7.59 8.85 -10.92
N LEU A 125 -7.08 9.28 -12.07
CA LEU A 125 -7.91 9.79 -13.16
C LEU A 125 -8.84 8.69 -13.70
N ASP A 126 -8.40 7.45 -13.61
CA ASP A 126 -9.14 6.26 -14.00
C ASP A 126 -9.74 5.56 -12.76
N LYS A 127 -11.07 5.66 -12.62
CA LYS A 127 -11.81 4.98 -11.54
C LYS A 127 -11.80 3.45 -11.66
N GLN A 128 -11.30 2.88 -12.77
CA GLN A 128 -11.19 1.43 -12.95
C GLN A 128 -9.94 0.84 -12.28
N SER A 129 -9.01 1.67 -11.80
CA SER A 129 -7.80 1.21 -11.09
C SER A 129 -8.09 0.69 -9.68
N LYS A 130 -9.12 -0.18 -9.55
CA LYS A 130 -9.58 -0.73 -8.27
C LYS A 130 -8.58 -1.73 -7.67
N THR A 131 -8.68 -1.89 -6.35
CA THR A 131 -8.12 -3.05 -5.64
C THR A 131 -9.20 -4.10 -5.49
N VAL A 132 -8.87 -5.35 -5.76
CA VAL A 132 -9.76 -6.50 -5.60
C VAL A 132 -9.18 -7.46 -4.57
N VAL A 133 -9.95 -7.76 -3.54
CA VAL A 133 -9.60 -8.73 -2.50
C VAL A 133 -10.39 -10.01 -2.76
N LEU A 134 -9.69 -11.12 -2.78
CA LEU A 134 -10.25 -12.46 -3.08
C LEU A 134 -10.30 -13.32 -1.83
N ASP A 135 -11.08 -14.37 -1.89
CA ASP A 135 -10.99 -15.45 -0.92
C ASP A 135 -9.79 -16.35 -1.21
N ASP A 136 -9.50 -17.29 -0.31
CA ASP A 136 -8.32 -18.16 -0.38
C ASP A 136 -8.34 -19.08 -1.63
N ASP A 137 -9.50 -19.27 -2.25
CA ASP A 137 -9.66 -19.96 -3.53
C ASP A 137 -9.11 -19.16 -4.73
N LYS A 138 -8.69 -17.90 -4.52
CA LYS A 138 -8.19 -16.95 -5.53
C LYS A 138 -9.18 -16.68 -6.68
N LYS A 139 -10.47 -16.92 -6.48
CA LYS A 139 -11.53 -16.78 -7.49
C LYS A 139 -12.71 -15.95 -6.96
N THR A 140 -13.14 -16.24 -5.74
CA THR A 140 -14.28 -15.55 -5.14
C THR A 140 -13.91 -14.15 -4.72
N ILE A 141 -14.57 -13.15 -5.31
CA ILE A 141 -14.36 -11.73 -4.97
C ILE A 141 -15.04 -11.44 -3.64
N LEU A 142 -14.26 -11.03 -2.65
CA LEU A 142 -14.76 -10.60 -1.35
C LEU A 142 -15.04 -9.09 -1.32
N LYS A 143 -14.19 -8.29 -1.97
CA LYS A 143 -14.32 -6.83 -2.04
C LYS A 143 -13.71 -6.28 -3.34
N GLU A 144 -14.38 -5.27 -3.91
CA GLU A 144 -13.82 -4.37 -4.91
C GLU A 144 -13.79 -2.96 -4.31
N ILE A 145 -12.63 -2.31 -4.35
CA ILE A 145 -12.41 -1.02 -3.73
C ILE A 145 -11.96 -0.01 -4.79
N ILE A 146 -12.73 1.06 -4.95
CA ILE A 146 -12.35 2.19 -5.79
C ILE A 146 -11.40 3.08 -4.99
N PRO A 147 -10.19 3.38 -5.52
CA PRO A 147 -9.27 4.31 -4.89
C PRO A 147 -9.88 5.70 -4.73
N GLU A 148 -9.77 6.24 -3.55
CA GLU A 148 -10.10 7.63 -3.23
C GLU A 148 -8.99 8.18 -2.34
N ARG A 149 -8.58 9.42 -2.59
CA ARG A 149 -7.50 10.04 -1.82
C ARG A 149 -7.82 10.03 -0.32
N PHE A 150 -6.84 9.60 0.47
CA PHE A 150 -6.89 9.47 1.93
C PHE A 150 -7.80 8.36 2.47
N LYS A 151 -8.39 7.56 1.59
CA LYS A 151 -9.06 6.32 2.00
C LYS A 151 -8.03 5.29 2.42
N GLY A 152 -8.16 4.78 3.64
CA GLY A 152 -7.45 3.61 4.15
C GLY A 152 -8.33 2.37 4.13
N ILE A 153 -7.80 1.27 3.65
CA ILE A 153 -8.46 -0.05 3.75
C ILE A 153 -7.54 -1.04 4.43
N CYS A 154 -8.04 -1.74 5.43
CA CYS A 154 -7.29 -2.75 6.15
C CYS A 154 -7.98 -4.10 6.09
N PHE A 155 -7.24 -5.15 5.79
CA PHE A 155 -7.74 -6.52 5.71
C PHE A 155 -6.65 -7.54 6.11
N ASP A 156 -7.09 -8.77 6.41
CA ASP A 156 -6.18 -9.88 6.70
C ASP A 156 -5.36 -10.27 5.47
N ASN A 157 -4.37 -11.15 5.66
CA ASN A 157 -3.57 -11.77 4.60
C ASN A 157 -4.47 -12.56 3.61
N LYS A 158 -5.13 -11.84 2.70
CA LYS A 158 -5.96 -12.41 1.65
C LYS A 158 -5.30 -12.19 0.28
N PRO A 159 -5.47 -13.13 -0.66
CA PRO A 159 -5.07 -12.91 -2.03
C PRO A 159 -5.73 -11.66 -2.59
N HIS A 160 -4.97 -10.84 -3.29
CA HIS A 160 -5.49 -9.61 -3.86
C HIS A 160 -4.72 -9.23 -5.12
N TYR A 161 -5.32 -8.33 -5.88
CA TYR A 161 -4.71 -7.68 -7.03
C TYR A 161 -5.27 -6.28 -7.22
N HIS A 162 -4.68 -5.51 -8.12
CA HIS A 162 -5.25 -4.23 -8.54
C HIS A 162 -5.26 -4.12 -10.06
N HIS A 163 -6.18 -3.33 -10.58
CA HIS A 163 -6.17 -2.92 -11.97
C HIS A 163 -5.20 -1.77 -12.16
N TYR A 164 -4.41 -1.83 -13.24
CA TYR A 164 -3.55 -0.71 -13.62
C TYR A 164 -4.40 0.44 -14.17
N PRO A 165 -4.07 1.71 -13.86
CA PRO A 165 -4.79 2.83 -14.43
C PRO A 165 -4.52 2.92 -15.95
N LYS A 166 -5.55 3.19 -16.74
CA LYS A 166 -5.40 3.46 -18.17
C LYS A 166 -4.86 4.85 -18.43
N MET A 167 -5.10 5.79 -17.51
CA MET A 167 -4.62 7.16 -17.55
C MET A 167 -4.13 7.62 -16.17
N GLY A 168 -3.02 8.37 -16.17
CA GLY A 168 -2.39 8.87 -14.96
C GLY A 168 -1.72 7.79 -14.13
N GLU A 169 -1.66 8.02 -12.84
CA GLU A 169 -1.03 7.13 -11.86
C GLU A 169 -1.99 6.80 -10.72
N ARG A 170 -1.74 5.67 -10.09
CA ARG A 170 -2.31 5.24 -8.82
C ARG A 170 -1.20 5.18 -7.78
N ILE A 171 -1.31 5.97 -6.73
CA ILE A 171 -0.32 6.09 -5.67
C ILE A 171 -0.88 5.53 -4.38
N VAL A 172 -0.20 4.54 -3.81
CA VAL A 172 -0.65 3.83 -2.61
C VAL A 172 0.48 3.64 -1.62
N ALA A 173 0.27 4.02 -0.37
CA ALA A 173 1.12 3.56 0.72
C ALA A 173 0.63 2.19 1.20
N VAL A 174 1.55 1.22 1.19
CA VAL A 174 1.31 -0.17 1.57
C VAL A 174 1.98 -0.43 2.91
N TYR A 175 1.20 -0.88 3.87
CA TYR A 175 1.69 -1.30 5.18
C TYR A 175 1.34 -2.77 5.39
N THR A 176 2.28 -3.55 5.87
CA THR A 176 2.00 -4.88 6.43
C THR A 176 2.46 -4.93 7.88
N PHE A 177 1.67 -5.57 8.75
CA PHE A 177 1.90 -5.58 10.20
C PHE A 177 1.19 -6.75 10.89
N ARG A 178 1.60 -7.04 12.12
CA ARG A 178 1.01 -8.11 12.97
C ARG A 178 1.08 -7.81 14.45
#